data_f775d4c2a38dbec7a86a48cbc0bb2e88
#
_entry.id   f775d4c2a38dbec7a86a48cbc0bb2e88
#
_cell.length_a   1.000
_cell.length_b   1.000
_cell.length_c   1.000
_cell.angle_alpha   90.00
_cell.angle_beta   90.00
_cell.angle_gamma   90.00
#
_symmetry.space_group_name_H-M   'P 1'
#
loop_
_entity.id
_entity.type
_entity.pdbx_description
1 polymer ?
#
loop_
_entity_poly.entity_id
_entity_poly.type
_entity_poly.pdbx_seq_one_letter_code
_entity_poly.pdbx_strand_id
1 'polypeptide(L)'
;MTASHITAAQPIPTPAPGGVGLGATLYFETVAAGGGAGAVRIRPDEDTLLRVISGTLRLTVGNVEHLLGPGGEALIRAGRAHRMVGVGGEARSVTGFRPSGR
;
A
#
# COMPACT_ATOMS: atom_id res chain seq x y z
N MET A 1 5.17 17.68 3.34
CA MET A 1 4.93 17.32 3.37
C MET A 1 4.34 16.61 3.65
N THR A 2 3.99 16.43 3.86
CA THR A 2 3.60 15.84 4.18
C THR A 2 2.82 14.97 3.90
N ALA A 3 2.94 14.62 3.52
CA ALA A 3 2.25 13.82 2.96
C ALA A 3 1.93 12.80 3.76
N SER A 4 2.38 12.74 4.36
CA SER A 4 2.27 11.83 5.05
C SER A 4 1.16 11.47 5.61
N HIS A 5 0.49 12.00 5.65
CA HIS A 5 -0.48 11.72 6.30
C HIS A 5 -1.35 10.82 5.85
N ILE A 6 -1.00 10.26 5.28
CA ILE A 6 -1.72 9.40 4.94
C ILE A 6 -2.11 8.82 6.04
N THR A 7 -2.77 9.22 6.44
CA THR A 7 -3.22 8.79 7.48
C THR A 7 -3.26 7.60 7.65
N ALA A 8 -3.24 7.25 6.93
CA ALA A 8 -3.42 6.10 7.02
C ALA A 8 -2.55 5.41 7.70
N ALA A 9 -1.73 5.91 7.90
CA ALA A 9 -0.85 5.40 8.56
C ALA A 9 -1.17 4.43 9.51
N GLN A 10 -2.00 3.71 9.50
CA GLN A 10 -2.17 2.81 10.39
C GLN A 10 -1.23 1.74 10.17
N PRO A 11 -0.62 1.24 11.03
CA PRO A 11 0.36 0.23 10.92
C PRO A 11 -0.30 -1.01 10.45
N ILE A 12 0.32 -1.74 9.67
CA ILE A 12 -0.20 -2.98 9.28
C ILE A 12 -0.15 -3.81 10.50
N PRO A 13 -1.16 -4.35 10.91
CA PRO A 13 -1.24 -5.05 12.13
C PRO A 13 -0.26 -6.16 12.12
N THR A 14 0.46 -6.21 13.09
CA THR A 14 1.41 -7.16 13.21
C THR A 14 0.74 -8.37 13.34
N PRO A 15 1.05 -9.25 12.72
CA PRO A 15 0.35 -10.38 12.78
C PRO A 15 0.63 -11.07 13.92
N ALA A 16 -0.04 -10.99 14.67
CA ALA A 16 0.08 -11.69 15.75
C ALA A 16 -0.09 -12.95 15.15
N PRO A 17 0.43 -13.84 15.65
CA PRO A 17 0.36 -15.09 15.14
C PRO A 17 -1.00 -15.43 14.87
N GLY A 18 -1.75 -15.19 15.74
CA GLY A 18 -3.02 -15.59 15.46
C GLY A 18 -3.60 -14.79 14.46
N GLY A 19 -3.22 -13.70 14.48
CA GLY A 19 -3.87 -12.78 13.65
C GLY A 19 -3.79 -13.16 12.33
N VAL A 20 -2.86 -13.73 12.09
CA VAL A 20 -2.75 -13.96 10.88
C VAL A 20 -3.71 -14.77 10.53
N GLY A 21 -4.10 -15.38 11.38
CA GLY A 21 -5.01 -16.15 10.97
C GLY A 21 -6.05 -15.56 10.31
N LEU A 22 -6.06 -14.46 10.25
CA LEU A 22 -7.04 -13.87 9.57
C LEU A 22 -7.02 -14.40 8.25
N GLY A 23 -6.25 -15.23 7.94
CA GLY A 23 -6.30 -15.66 6.64
C GLY A 23 -5.66 -14.74 5.71
N ALA A 24 -5.03 -13.79 6.19
CA ALA A 24 -4.47 -12.84 5.30
C ALA A 24 -3.30 -13.44 4.56
N THR A 25 -3.21 -13.24 3.34
CA THR A 25 -2.08 -13.65 2.54
C THR A 25 -1.29 -12.41 2.25
N LEU A 26 -0.01 -12.48 2.42
CA LEU A 26 0.83 -11.34 2.12
C LEU A 26 1.47 -11.51 0.77
N TYR A 27 1.50 -10.43 0.02
CA TYR A 27 2.07 -10.46 -1.31
C TYR A 27 3.26 -9.54 -1.37
N PHE A 28 4.41 -10.07 -1.77
CA PHE A 28 5.58 -9.24 -1.96
C PHE A 28 5.60 -8.81 -3.42
N GLU A 29 5.89 -7.57 -3.63
CA GLU A 29 5.83 -7.05 -4.98
C GLU A 29 6.98 -6.10 -5.26
N THR A 30 7.53 -6.15 -6.45
CA THR A 30 8.50 -5.18 -6.90
C THR A 30 7.75 -4.18 -7.77
N VAL A 31 7.81 -2.93 -7.39
CA VAL A 31 7.10 -1.90 -8.12
C VAL A 31 8.12 -1.18 -8.98
N ALA A 32 7.95 -1.26 -10.28
CA ALA A 32 8.90 -0.70 -11.22
C ALA A 32 8.97 0.82 -11.13
N ALA A 33 10.12 1.35 -11.40
CA ALA A 33 10.26 2.77 -11.51
C ALA A 33 9.57 3.21 -12.78
N GLY A 34 9.12 4.41 -12.80
CA GLY A 34 8.53 4.87 -14.03
C GLY A 34 8.15 6.30 -13.97
N GLY A 35 8.05 6.88 -15.11
CA GLY A 35 7.57 8.20 -15.20
C GLY A 35 6.08 8.23 -15.30
N GLY A 36 5.46 7.12 -15.42
CA GLY A 36 4.02 7.10 -15.55
C GLY A 36 3.37 6.93 -14.21
N ALA A 37 2.10 6.76 -14.23
CA ALA A 37 1.37 6.66 -13.00
C ALA A 37 1.14 5.24 -12.53
N GLY A 38 1.57 4.31 -13.26
CA GLY A 38 1.31 2.93 -12.90
C GLY A 38 -0.09 2.50 -13.26
N ALA A 39 -0.34 1.25 -13.14
CA ALA A 39 -1.65 0.71 -13.47
C ALA A 39 -2.61 1.00 -12.34
N VAL A 40 -3.83 1.29 -12.68
CA VAL A 40 -4.86 1.53 -11.68
C VAL A 40 -5.30 0.21 -11.09
N ARG A 41 -5.39 0.16 -9.80
CA ARG A 41 -5.87 -1.01 -9.09
C ARG A 41 -7.04 -0.63 -8.23
N ILE A 42 -7.95 -1.55 -8.05
CA ILE A 42 -9.08 -1.31 -7.20
C ILE A 42 -9.55 -2.62 -6.62
N ARG A 43 -9.83 -2.62 -5.35
CA ARG A 43 -10.38 -3.78 -4.68
C ARG A 43 -11.73 -3.39 -4.14
N PRO A 44 -12.78 -3.85 -4.73
CA PRO A 44 -14.10 -3.41 -4.32
C PRO A 44 -14.49 -3.80 -2.91
N ASP A 45 -14.08 -4.97 -2.49
CA ASP A 45 -14.55 -5.48 -1.22
C ASP A 45 -13.50 -5.64 -0.13
N GLU A 46 -12.30 -5.27 -0.41
CA GLU A 46 -11.23 -5.46 0.55
C GLU A 46 -10.41 -4.21 0.76
N ASP A 47 -9.97 -3.99 1.97
CA ASP A 47 -9.01 -2.94 2.25
C ASP A 47 -7.62 -3.47 1.93
N THR A 48 -6.75 -2.62 1.49
CA THR A 48 -5.37 -2.98 1.16
C THR A 48 -4.44 -2.38 2.19
N LEU A 49 -3.61 -3.21 2.78
CA LEU A 49 -2.62 -2.73 3.73
C LEU A 49 -1.28 -2.84 3.04
N LEU A 50 -0.55 -1.76 2.98
CA LEU A 50 0.69 -1.70 2.23
C LEU A 50 1.83 -1.22 3.10
N ARG A 51 2.98 -1.86 2.99
CA ARG A 51 4.19 -1.37 3.65
C ARG A 51 5.33 -1.42 2.65
N VAL A 52 6.11 -0.36 2.60
CA VAL A 52 7.28 -0.33 1.73
C VAL A 52 8.45 -0.96 2.46
N ILE A 53 9.11 -1.89 1.80
CA ILE A 53 10.25 -2.57 2.37
C ILE A 53 11.53 -1.85 1.97
N SER A 54 11.64 -1.49 0.72
CA SER A 54 12.84 -0.79 0.25
C SER A 54 12.49 0.13 -0.90
N GLY A 55 13.28 1.11 -1.12
CA GLY A 55 13.06 2.08 -2.17
C GLY A 55 12.03 3.11 -1.75
N THR A 56 11.65 3.95 -2.68
CA THR A 56 10.63 4.96 -2.45
C THR A 56 9.47 4.72 -3.39
N LEU A 57 8.28 4.74 -2.86
CA LEU A 57 7.11 4.45 -3.63
C LEU A 57 6.24 5.68 -3.69
N ARG A 58 5.76 6.03 -4.87
CA ARG A 58 4.72 7.03 -4.97
C ARG A 58 3.40 6.31 -5.07
N LEU A 59 2.55 6.52 -4.09
CA LEU A 59 1.23 5.93 -4.05
C LEU A 59 0.22 7.02 -4.33
N THR A 60 -0.62 6.84 -5.32
CA THR A 60 -1.67 7.79 -5.63
C THR A 60 -2.99 7.13 -5.34
N VAL A 61 -3.75 7.70 -4.42
CA VAL A 61 -5.06 7.17 -4.07
C VAL A 61 -6.07 8.24 -4.46
N GLY A 62 -6.94 7.92 -5.39
CA GLY A 62 -7.81 8.93 -5.94
C GLY A 62 -6.96 9.98 -6.60
N ASN A 63 -6.99 11.19 -6.11
CA ASN A 63 -6.21 12.26 -6.66
C ASN A 63 -5.08 12.68 -5.73
N VAL A 64 -4.82 11.94 -4.69
CA VAL A 64 -3.83 12.36 -3.71
C VAL A 64 -2.59 11.51 -3.81
N GLU A 65 -1.45 12.15 -3.91
CA GLU A 65 -0.20 11.47 -3.99
C GLU A 65 0.49 11.41 -2.67
N HIS A 66 1.11 10.29 -2.37
CA HIS A 66 1.85 10.10 -1.15
C HIS A 66 3.20 9.48 -1.50
N LEU A 67 4.25 9.94 -0.85
CA LEU A 67 5.55 9.33 -1.04
C LEU A 67 5.86 8.51 0.19
N LEU A 68 6.17 7.26 0.00
CA LEU A 68 6.45 6.37 1.10
C LEU A 68 7.85 5.80 0.95
N GLY A 69 8.66 6.00 1.94
CA GLY A 69 9.98 5.39 1.98
C GLY A 69 9.95 4.10 2.75
N PRO A 70 11.07 3.48 2.99
CA PRO A 70 11.12 2.20 3.68
C PRO A 70 10.46 2.27 5.04
N GLY A 71 9.62 1.34 5.33
CA GLY A 71 8.85 1.33 6.55
C GLY A 71 7.57 2.12 6.48
N GLY A 72 7.35 2.86 5.41
CA GLY A 72 6.12 3.62 5.28
C GLY A 72 4.94 2.70 5.04
N GLU A 73 3.80 3.06 5.55
CA GLU A 73 2.62 2.22 5.46
C GLU A 73 1.42 3.00 5.00
N ALA A 74 0.48 2.33 4.39
CA ALA A 74 -0.75 2.95 3.97
C ALA A 74 -1.89 1.97 4.04
N LEU A 75 -3.06 2.47 4.31
CA LEU A 75 -4.27 1.68 4.29
C LEU A 75 -5.14 2.25 3.16
N ILE A 76 -5.43 1.44 2.17
CA ILE A 76 -6.27 1.86 1.08
C ILE A 76 -7.61 1.19 1.27
N ARG A 77 -8.64 1.99 1.48
CA ARG A 77 -9.94 1.42 1.79
C ARG A 77 -10.58 0.77 0.58
N ALA A 78 -11.40 -0.19 0.83
CA ALA A 78 -12.12 -0.88 -0.24
C ALA A 78 -12.80 0.12 -1.15
N GLY A 79 -12.75 -0.14 -2.41
CA GLY A 79 -13.41 0.69 -3.40
C GLY A 79 -12.62 1.91 -3.87
N ARG A 80 -11.44 2.13 -3.31
CA ARG A 80 -10.64 3.27 -3.73
C ARG A 80 -9.64 2.85 -4.78
N ALA A 81 -9.62 3.57 -5.85
CA ALA A 81 -8.65 3.28 -6.90
C ALA A 81 -7.29 3.82 -6.49
N HIS A 82 -6.26 3.12 -6.82
CA HIS A 82 -4.91 3.56 -6.49
C HIS A 82 -3.91 3.10 -7.53
N ARG A 83 -2.74 3.69 -7.51
CA ARG A 83 -1.64 3.34 -8.40
C ARG A 83 -0.34 3.53 -7.66
N MET A 84 0.68 2.78 -8.07
CA MET A 84 1.98 2.85 -7.43
C MET A 84 3.09 2.86 -8.44
N VAL A 85 4.11 3.64 -8.22
CA VAL A 85 5.31 3.59 -9.05
C VAL A 85 6.52 3.81 -8.17
N GLY A 86 7.62 3.24 -8.51
CA GLY A 86 8.87 3.47 -7.82
C GLY A 86 9.44 4.81 -8.23
N VAL A 87 10.00 5.54 -7.30
CA VAL A 87 10.57 6.84 -7.56
C VAL A 87 12.07 6.75 -7.45
N GLY A 88 12.76 7.06 -8.51
CA GLY A 88 14.20 6.98 -8.52
C GLY A 88 14.73 5.57 -8.69
N GLY A 89 13.89 4.61 -8.80
CA GLY A 89 14.27 3.22 -8.95
C GLY A 89 13.13 2.36 -8.52
N GLU A 90 13.30 1.06 -8.55
CA GLU A 90 12.22 0.19 -8.12
C GLU A 90 12.04 0.25 -6.63
N ALA A 91 10.86 -0.04 -6.17
CA ALA A 91 10.56 -0.14 -4.77
C ALA A 91 10.02 -1.53 -4.49
N ARG A 92 10.16 -1.99 -3.28
CA ARG A 92 9.62 -3.29 -2.90
C ARG A 92 8.62 -3.09 -1.79
N SER A 93 7.52 -3.77 -1.89
CA SER A 93 6.48 -3.63 -0.91
C SER A 93 5.88 -4.96 -0.52
N VAL A 94 5.20 -4.97 0.59
CA VAL A 94 4.42 -6.11 1.00
C VAL A 94 3.00 -5.60 1.18
N THR A 95 2.05 -6.37 0.68
CA THR A 95 0.66 -5.97 0.68
C THR A 95 -0.19 -7.08 1.26
N GLY A 96 -1.16 -6.73 2.04
CA GLY A 96 -2.15 -7.68 2.53
C GLY A 96 -3.53 -7.11 2.28
N PHE A 97 -4.51 -7.98 2.22
CA PHE A 97 -5.87 -7.58 2.00
C PHE A 97 -6.73 -8.11 3.12
N ARG A 98 -7.74 -7.38 3.50
CA ARG A 98 -8.67 -7.85 4.49
C ARG A 98 -10.07 -7.40 4.10
N PRO A 99 -11.10 -8.11 4.51
CA PRO A 99 -12.46 -7.74 4.17
C PRO A 99 -12.72 -6.35 4.71
N SER A 100 -13.52 -5.60 4.01
CA SER A 100 -13.70 -4.23 4.36
C SER A 100 -14.40 -4.01 5.67
N GLY A 101 -14.91 -4.95 6.25
CA GLY A 101 -15.50 -4.72 7.52
C GLY A 101 -16.88 -4.24 7.54
N ARG A 102 -17.55 -4.27 6.50
CA ARG A 102 -18.87 -3.86 6.56
C ARG A 102 -19.68 -4.88 6.20
#